data_2a6f7950446fc4f2bfc87db59cf48713
#
_entry.id   2a6f7950446fc4f2bfc87db59cf48713
#
_cell.length_a   1.000
_cell.length_b   1.000
_cell.length_c   1.000
_cell.angle_alpha   90.00
_cell.angle_beta   90.00
_cell.angle_gamma   90.00
#
_symmetry.space_group_name_H-M   'P 1'
#
loop_
_entity.id
_entity.type
_entity.pdbx_description
1 polymer ?
#
loop_
_entity_poly.entity_id
_entity_poly.type
_entity_poly.pdbx_seq_one_letter_code
_entity_poly.pdbx_strand_id
1 'polypeptide(L)'
;QLQFASGYGGEESARLDELLRLGGFVTLFTQSATGEMAYGGRSNQYIFNESLIAANCEFEARYYKEKGDLFLAGVYRRAAHLAVLTSERWLKIGKHIKNYSSDSSVGTEQYGNYDKYMATMSSFLAIAYYFADDGIKEEICPAEAGGYVFTESENFHLTVANACGCSIEITPHADPHYDSIGLGRIHFADIPSGVLLSSPPAPEPNYRLFGNI
;
A
#
# COMPACT_ATOMS: atom_id res chain seq x y z
N GLN A 1 -1.79 -17.65 -0.43
CA GLN A 1 -1.77 -19.02 0.13
C GLN A 1 -2.32 -19.04 1.56
N LEU A 2 -1.84 -18.17 2.44
CA LEU A 2 -2.30 -18.12 3.84
C LEU A 2 -3.81 -17.84 3.94
N GLN A 3 -4.34 -16.93 3.15
CA GLN A 3 -5.76 -16.60 3.12
C GLN A 3 -6.64 -17.78 2.71
N PHE A 4 -6.16 -18.64 1.81
CA PHE A 4 -6.87 -19.88 1.45
C PHE A 4 -6.74 -20.97 2.50
N ALA A 5 -5.69 -20.93 3.35
CA ALA A 5 -5.47 -21.91 4.41
C ALA A 5 -6.34 -21.66 5.65
N SER A 6 -6.87 -20.45 5.86
CA SER A 6 -7.70 -20.09 7.03
C SER A 6 -8.98 -20.91 7.18
N GLY A 7 -9.42 -21.59 6.13
CA GLY A 7 -10.60 -22.47 6.15
C GLY A 7 -10.37 -23.91 6.66
N TYR A 8 -9.15 -24.30 7.01
CA TYR A 8 -8.83 -25.70 7.33
C TYR A 8 -9.08 -26.13 8.79
N GLY A 9 -9.62 -25.31 9.63
CA GLY A 9 -10.01 -25.69 11.00
C GLY A 9 -8.82 -25.95 11.96
N GLY A 10 -9.10 -25.98 13.28
CA GLY A 10 -8.11 -26.20 14.33
C GLY A 10 -7.53 -24.92 14.94
N GLU A 11 -6.75 -25.04 16.01
CA GLU A 11 -6.14 -23.90 16.73
C GLU A 11 -5.20 -23.08 15.84
N GLU A 12 -4.42 -23.74 14.98
CA GLU A 12 -3.52 -23.06 14.03
C GLU A 12 -4.30 -22.24 13.01
N SER A 13 -5.46 -22.73 12.57
CA SER A 13 -6.33 -21.99 11.64
C SER A 13 -6.92 -20.74 12.30
N ALA A 14 -7.35 -20.84 13.57
CA ALA A 14 -7.86 -19.68 14.31
C ALA A 14 -6.80 -18.60 14.49
N ARG A 15 -5.57 -19.00 14.85
CA ARG A 15 -4.44 -18.08 14.96
C ARG A 15 -4.08 -17.43 13.60
N LEU A 16 -4.13 -18.22 12.53
CA LEU A 16 -3.88 -17.71 11.19
C LEU A 16 -4.95 -16.69 10.78
N ASP A 17 -6.22 -16.98 11.08
CA ASP A 17 -7.33 -16.06 10.82
C ASP A 17 -7.15 -14.73 11.57
N GLU A 18 -6.78 -14.78 12.84
CA GLU A 18 -6.46 -13.60 13.64
C GLU A 18 -5.32 -12.77 12.99
N LEU A 19 -4.22 -13.41 12.60
CA LEU A 19 -3.10 -12.74 11.96
C LEU A 19 -3.47 -12.10 10.62
N LEU A 20 -4.33 -12.75 9.85
CA LEU A 20 -4.85 -12.19 8.60
C LEU A 20 -5.70 -10.94 8.86
N ARG A 21 -6.57 -10.97 9.89
CA ARG A 21 -7.37 -9.79 10.28
C ARG A 21 -6.48 -8.64 10.73
N LEU A 22 -5.46 -8.91 11.55
CA LEU A 22 -4.49 -7.89 11.96
C LEU A 22 -3.73 -7.30 10.75
N GLY A 23 -3.29 -8.16 9.82
CA GLY A 23 -2.66 -7.71 8.57
C GLY A 23 -3.59 -6.86 7.71
N GLY A 24 -4.88 -7.21 7.65
CA GLY A 24 -5.91 -6.41 6.98
C GLY A 24 -6.04 -5.02 7.59
N PHE A 25 -6.09 -4.91 8.92
CA PHE A 25 -6.13 -3.61 9.61
C PHE A 25 -4.86 -2.78 9.37
N VAL A 26 -3.68 -3.39 9.44
CA VAL A 26 -2.43 -2.70 9.10
C VAL A 26 -2.51 -2.13 7.69
N THR A 27 -2.98 -2.92 6.72
CA THR A 27 -3.15 -2.46 5.34
C THR A 27 -4.08 -1.24 5.23
N LEU A 28 -5.22 -1.24 5.94
CA LEU A 28 -6.15 -0.11 5.93
C LEU A 28 -5.53 1.18 6.48
N PHE A 29 -4.78 1.10 7.57
CA PHE A 29 -4.25 2.28 8.25
C PHE A 29 -2.91 2.76 7.68
N THR A 30 -2.25 1.97 6.85
CA THR A 30 -1.01 2.35 6.16
C THR A 30 -1.23 2.77 4.73
N GLN A 31 -2.41 2.53 4.14
CA GLN A 31 -2.75 3.06 2.82
C GLN A 31 -2.81 4.59 2.86
N SER A 32 -2.14 5.26 1.92
CA SER A 32 -2.14 6.72 1.85
C SER A 32 -3.44 7.28 1.26
N ALA A 33 -3.68 8.59 1.45
CA ALA A 33 -4.83 9.29 0.89
C ALA A 33 -4.91 9.23 -0.65
N THR A 34 -3.81 8.92 -1.32
CA THR A 34 -3.77 8.69 -2.78
C THR A 34 -4.12 7.26 -3.17
N GLY A 35 -4.34 6.37 -2.21
CA GLY A 35 -4.58 4.94 -2.43
C GLY A 35 -3.30 4.10 -2.57
N GLU A 36 -2.13 4.72 -2.47
CA GLU A 36 -0.85 4.03 -2.59
C GLU A 36 -0.51 3.20 -1.36
N MET A 37 0.35 2.21 -1.55
CA MET A 37 0.94 1.46 -0.45
C MET A 37 1.80 2.38 0.42
N ALA A 38 1.91 2.04 1.70
CA ALA A 38 2.81 2.70 2.63
C ALA A 38 4.24 2.76 2.06
N TYR A 39 4.89 3.87 2.35
CA TYR A 39 6.31 4.04 2.10
C TYR A 39 7.11 3.05 2.95
N GLY A 40 8.20 2.59 2.39
CA GLY A 40 9.13 1.72 3.10
C GLY A 40 9.30 0.36 2.45
N GLY A 41 10.53 -0.08 2.44
CA GLY A 41 10.94 -1.37 1.94
C GLY A 41 11.18 -1.43 0.44
N ARG A 42 11.77 -2.53 0.06
CA ARG A 42 12.37 -2.78 -1.24
C ARG A 42 11.43 -2.64 -2.44
N SER A 43 10.16 -2.87 -2.25
CA SER A 43 9.20 -3.07 -3.36
C SER A 43 8.19 -1.94 -3.51
N ASN A 44 8.29 -0.86 -2.76
CA ASN A 44 7.28 0.19 -2.74
C ASN A 44 7.12 0.93 -4.08
N GLN A 45 8.13 0.90 -4.93
CA GLN A 45 8.10 1.51 -6.27
C GLN A 45 7.34 0.70 -7.32
N TYR A 46 6.92 -0.51 -7.02
CA TYR A 46 6.21 -1.37 -7.98
C TYR A 46 4.70 -1.31 -7.79
N ILE A 47 3.96 -1.13 -8.89
CA ILE A 47 2.49 -1.05 -8.85
C ILE A 47 1.81 -2.39 -8.54
N PHE A 48 2.53 -3.51 -8.55
CA PHE A 48 1.95 -4.76 -8.08
C PHE A 48 1.60 -4.74 -6.59
N ASN A 49 2.18 -3.83 -5.81
CA ASN A 49 1.85 -3.66 -4.40
C ASN A 49 0.41 -3.17 -4.22
N GLU A 50 -0.02 -2.19 -5.00
CA GLU A 50 -1.41 -1.73 -4.98
C GLU A 50 -2.36 -2.84 -5.42
N SER A 51 -1.95 -3.66 -6.37
CA SER A 51 -2.74 -4.83 -6.79
C SER A 51 -2.86 -5.88 -5.68
N LEU A 52 -1.80 -6.06 -4.87
CA LEU A 52 -1.83 -6.91 -3.68
C LEU A 52 -2.76 -6.33 -2.61
N ILE A 53 -2.71 -5.01 -2.37
CA ILE A 53 -3.66 -4.33 -1.47
C ILE A 53 -5.08 -4.57 -1.94
N ALA A 54 -5.37 -4.37 -3.23
CA ALA A 54 -6.69 -4.61 -3.78
C ALA A 54 -7.16 -6.05 -3.54
N ALA A 55 -6.31 -7.03 -3.80
CA ALA A 55 -6.63 -8.45 -3.57
C ALA A 55 -6.92 -8.75 -2.09
N ASN A 56 -6.08 -8.22 -1.19
CA ASN A 56 -6.26 -8.41 0.24
C ASN A 56 -7.54 -7.74 0.73
N CYS A 57 -7.79 -6.51 0.33
CA CYS A 57 -8.97 -5.75 0.75
C CYS A 57 -10.27 -6.35 0.20
N GLU A 58 -10.32 -6.84 -1.04
CA GLU A 58 -11.51 -7.54 -1.56
C GLU A 58 -11.77 -8.85 -0.82
N PHE A 59 -10.72 -9.59 -0.47
CA PHE A 59 -10.86 -10.78 0.36
C PHE A 59 -11.44 -10.44 1.74
N GLU A 60 -10.91 -9.40 2.40
CA GLU A 60 -11.40 -8.93 3.69
C GLU A 60 -12.85 -8.40 3.60
N ALA A 61 -13.18 -7.67 2.55
CA ALA A 61 -14.54 -7.18 2.31
C ALA A 61 -15.56 -8.33 2.25
N ARG A 62 -15.22 -9.38 1.52
CA ARG A 62 -16.06 -10.58 1.44
C ARG A 62 -16.15 -11.30 2.78
N TYR A 63 -15.04 -11.46 3.49
CA TYR A 63 -15.02 -12.07 4.82
C TYR A 63 -15.94 -11.34 5.80
N TYR A 64 -15.85 -10.02 5.90
CA TYR A 64 -16.69 -9.25 6.81
C TYR A 64 -18.15 -9.23 6.38
N LYS A 65 -18.45 -9.24 5.09
CA LYS A 65 -19.83 -9.45 4.61
C LYS A 65 -20.40 -10.79 5.09
N GLU A 66 -19.63 -11.87 4.99
CA GLU A 66 -20.03 -13.20 5.44
C GLU A 66 -20.22 -13.27 6.97
N LYS A 67 -19.50 -12.44 7.73
CA LYS A 67 -19.68 -12.27 9.18
C LYS A 67 -20.83 -11.33 9.56
N GLY A 68 -21.45 -10.66 8.59
CA GLY A 68 -22.55 -9.72 8.80
C GLY A 68 -22.11 -8.28 9.13
N ASP A 69 -20.81 -7.98 9.15
CA ASP A 69 -20.29 -6.63 9.33
C ASP A 69 -20.21 -5.91 7.98
N LEU A 70 -21.35 -5.39 7.54
CA LEU A 70 -21.47 -4.71 6.25
C LEU A 70 -20.74 -3.38 6.21
N PHE A 71 -20.57 -2.71 7.36
CA PHE A 71 -19.81 -1.45 7.42
C PHE A 71 -18.34 -1.72 7.15
N LEU A 72 -17.72 -2.63 7.86
CA LEU A 72 -16.31 -2.95 7.68
C LEU A 72 -16.05 -3.59 6.31
N ALA A 73 -16.98 -4.38 5.80
CA ALA A 73 -16.94 -4.87 4.42
C ALA A 73 -16.86 -3.71 3.42
N GLY A 74 -17.68 -2.68 3.58
CA GLY A 74 -17.68 -1.49 2.74
C GLY A 74 -16.39 -0.68 2.83
N VAL A 75 -15.81 -0.57 4.02
CA VAL A 75 -14.51 0.09 4.27
C VAL A 75 -13.40 -0.61 3.49
N TYR A 76 -13.32 -1.92 3.55
CA TYR A 76 -12.33 -2.69 2.79
C TYR A 76 -12.58 -2.62 1.28
N ARG A 77 -13.83 -2.69 0.84
CA ARG A 77 -14.18 -2.52 -0.58
C ARG A 77 -13.69 -1.17 -1.12
N ARG A 78 -13.87 -0.10 -0.35
CA ARG A 78 -13.39 1.24 -0.73
C ARG A 78 -11.87 1.30 -0.81
N ALA A 79 -11.16 0.73 0.15
CA ALA A 79 -9.70 0.67 0.15
C ALA A 79 -9.16 -0.11 -1.06
N ALA A 80 -9.80 -1.22 -1.43
CA ALA A 80 -9.48 -1.97 -2.63
C ALA A 80 -9.64 -1.11 -3.90
N HIS A 81 -10.75 -0.39 -4.00
CA HIS A 81 -11.02 0.49 -5.15
C HIS A 81 -9.97 1.60 -5.28
N LEU A 82 -9.59 2.26 -4.18
CA LEU A 82 -8.51 3.25 -4.20
C LEU A 82 -7.18 2.68 -4.72
N ALA A 83 -6.84 1.46 -4.31
CA ALA A 83 -5.63 0.79 -4.77
C ALA A 83 -5.67 0.47 -6.28
N VAL A 84 -6.83 0.04 -6.79
CA VAL A 84 -7.04 -0.18 -8.24
C VAL A 84 -6.89 1.13 -9.01
N LEU A 85 -7.52 2.21 -8.54
CA LEU A 85 -7.41 3.53 -9.18
C LEU A 85 -5.97 4.03 -9.22
N THR A 86 -5.19 3.75 -8.19
CA THR A 86 -3.75 4.06 -8.18
C THR A 86 -3.00 3.27 -9.24
N SER A 87 -3.23 1.97 -9.33
CA SER A 87 -2.63 1.14 -10.38
C SER A 87 -2.97 1.65 -11.78
N GLU A 88 -4.24 1.98 -12.03
CA GLU A 88 -4.69 2.57 -13.29
C GLU A 88 -3.98 3.88 -13.62
N ARG A 89 -3.79 4.75 -12.64
CA ARG A 89 -3.14 6.05 -12.84
C ARG A 89 -1.73 5.88 -13.40
N TRP A 90 -0.95 4.96 -12.85
CA TRP A 90 0.40 4.68 -13.32
C TRP A 90 0.42 3.98 -14.68
N LEU A 91 -0.50 3.06 -14.93
CA LEU A 91 -0.63 2.38 -16.23
C LEU A 91 -1.04 3.34 -17.34
N LYS A 92 -1.92 4.32 -17.08
CA LYS A 92 -2.33 5.33 -18.06
C LYS A 92 -1.19 6.20 -18.56
N ILE A 93 -0.16 6.42 -17.74
CA ILE A 93 1.06 7.12 -18.17
C ILE A 93 2.15 6.19 -18.71
N GLY A 94 1.80 4.91 -18.95
CA GLY A 94 2.69 3.92 -19.55
C GLY A 94 3.76 3.37 -18.61
N LYS A 95 3.56 3.46 -17.29
CA LYS A 95 4.51 2.97 -16.30
C LYS A 95 3.96 1.78 -15.52
N HIS A 96 4.79 0.79 -15.29
CA HIS A 96 4.53 -0.32 -14.36
C HIS A 96 5.40 -0.22 -13.09
N ILE A 97 6.25 0.79 -13.03
CA ILE A 97 7.06 1.16 -11.88
C ILE A 97 6.70 2.60 -11.52
N LYS A 98 6.46 2.85 -10.25
CA LYS A 98 6.26 4.20 -9.71
C LYS A 98 7.61 4.92 -9.70
N ASN A 99 7.94 5.57 -10.79
CA ASN A 99 9.11 6.43 -10.88
C ASN A 99 8.64 7.87 -10.75
N TYR A 100 8.89 8.45 -9.60
CA TYR A 100 8.45 9.80 -9.27
C TYR A 100 9.22 10.88 -10.02
N SER A 101 10.38 10.55 -10.56
CA SER A 101 11.11 11.40 -11.50
C SER A 101 10.85 10.92 -12.92
N SER A 102 10.33 11.79 -13.79
CA SER A 102 9.90 11.42 -15.15
C SER A 102 11.02 10.82 -16.00
N ASP A 103 12.26 11.26 -15.78
CA ASP A 103 13.41 10.94 -16.63
C ASP A 103 14.50 10.14 -15.91
N SER A 104 14.24 9.70 -14.68
CA SER A 104 15.21 9.02 -13.85
C SER A 104 14.85 7.55 -13.64
N SER A 105 15.84 6.68 -13.70
CA SER A 105 15.78 5.30 -13.21
C SER A 105 16.23 5.18 -11.74
N VAL A 106 16.56 6.30 -11.09
CA VAL A 106 16.97 6.31 -9.69
C VAL A 106 15.85 5.79 -8.81
N GLY A 107 16.19 4.92 -7.88
CA GLY A 107 15.24 4.28 -6.99
C GLY A 107 14.53 3.06 -7.58
N THR A 108 14.82 2.70 -8.83
CA THR A 108 14.32 1.45 -9.42
C THR A 108 15.46 0.45 -9.54
N GLU A 109 15.25 -0.74 -9.00
CA GLU A 109 16.18 -1.84 -9.23
C GLU A 109 16.05 -2.33 -10.68
N GLN A 110 17.17 -2.65 -11.31
CA GLN A 110 17.20 -3.03 -12.74
C GLN A 110 16.25 -4.18 -13.08
N TYR A 111 16.10 -5.16 -12.20
CA TYR A 111 15.18 -6.28 -12.43
C TYR A 111 13.70 -5.87 -12.41
N GLY A 112 13.36 -4.70 -11.92
CA GLY A 112 12.01 -4.13 -11.96
C GLY A 112 11.53 -3.79 -13.37
N ASN A 113 12.44 -3.65 -14.32
CA ASN A 113 12.11 -3.41 -15.72
C ASN A 113 11.59 -4.64 -16.46
N TYR A 114 11.55 -5.80 -15.82
CA TYR A 114 11.07 -7.03 -16.45
C TYR A 114 9.55 -7.17 -16.38
N ASP A 115 8.96 -7.65 -17.46
CA ASP A 115 7.52 -7.88 -17.60
C ASP A 115 6.94 -8.87 -16.57
N LYS A 116 7.77 -9.62 -15.87
CA LYS A 116 7.33 -10.53 -14.81
C LYS A 116 6.55 -9.83 -13.70
N TYR A 117 6.82 -8.57 -13.42
CA TYR A 117 6.06 -7.80 -12.43
C TYR A 117 4.69 -7.36 -12.94
N MET A 118 4.53 -7.23 -14.26
CA MET A 118 3.22 -7.09 -14.88
C MET A 118 2.39 -8.35 -14.71
N ALA A 119 2.98 -9.53 -14.86
CA ALA A 119 2.31 -10.80 -14.61
C ALA A 119 1.91 -10.94 -13.13
N THR A 120 2.78 -10.53 -12.20
CA THR A 120 2.48 -10.50 -10.76
C THR A 120 1.30 -9.57 -10.47
N MET A 121 1.32 -8.36 -11.01
CA MET A 121 0.23 -7.39 -10.90
C MET A 121 -1.09 -7.97 -11.43
N SER A 122 -1.06 -8.54 -12.64
CA SER A 122 -2.24 -9.14 -13.26
C SER A 122 -2.80 -10.30 -12.43
N SER A 123 -1.94 -11.10 -11.82
CA SER A 123 -2.36 -12.20 -10.93
C SER A 123 -3.07 -11.68 -9.68
N PHE A 124 -2.57 -10.62 -9.05
CA PHE A 124 -3.22 -10.02 -7.89
C PHE A 124 -4.54 -9.33 -8.27
N LEU A 125 -4.59 -8.64 -9.39
CA LEU A 125 -5.85 -8.06 -9.89
C LEU A 125 -6.89 -9.14 -10.21
N ALA A 126 -6.48 -10.29 -10.75
CA ALA A 126 -7.38 -11.42 -10.98
C ALA A 126 -7.91 -12.00 -9.65
N ILE A 127 -7.08 -12.05 -8.60
CA ILE A 127 -7.52 -12.44 -7.25
C ILE A 127 -8.49 -11.40 -6.70
N ALA A 128 -8.19 -10.11 -6.81
CA ALA A 128 -9.10 -9.04 -6.39
C ALA A 128 -10.46 -9.18 -7.09
N TYR A 129 -10.48 -9.36 -8.40
CA TYR A 129 -11.70 -9.56 -9.19
C TYR A 129 -12.49 -10.80 -8.75
N TYR A 130 -11.81 -11.89 -8.41
CA TYR A 130 -12.46 -13.12 -7.94
C TYR A 130 -13.18 -12.94 -6.61
N PHE A 131 -12.65 -12.13 -5.71
CA PHE A 131 -13.27 -11.85 -4.40
C PHE A 131 -14.21 -10.64 -4.42
N ALA A 132 -14.13 -9.80 -5.45
CA ALA A 132 -14.97 -8.62 -5.58
C ALA A 132 -16.46 -8.99 -5.56
N ASP A 133 -17.24 -8.21 -4.84
CA ASP A 133 -18.68 -8.41 -4.69
C ASP A 133 -19.41 -7.06 -4.82
N ASP A 134 -20.08 -6.86 -5.96
CA ASP A 134 -20.83 -5.64 -6.26
C ASP A 134 -22.01 -5.39 -5.31
N GLY A 135 -22.41 -6.41 -4.54
CA GLY A 135 -23.41 -6.27 -3.49
C GLY A 135 -22.88 -5.65 -2.19
N ILE A 136 -21.59 -5.33 -2.10
CA ILE A 136 -21.01 -4.59 -0.97
C ILE A 136 -21.02 -3.11 -1.30
N LYS A 137 -21.80 -2.33 -0.54
CA LYS A 137 -21.78 -0.87 -0.63
C LYS A 137 -20.49 -0.33 -0.04
N GLU A 138 -19.78 0.52 -0.76
CA GLU A 138 -18.57 1.19 -0.25
C GLU A 138 -18.89 2.14 0.92
N GLU A 139 -18.01 2.13 1.91
CA GLU A 139 -18.00 3.06 3.04
C GLU A 139 -16.63 3.75 3.11
N ILE A 140 -16.58 4.96 3.66
CA ILE A 140 -15.33 5.75 3.74
C ILE A 140 -14.25 4.95 4.48
N CYS A 141 -13.10 4.78 3.84
CA CYS A 141 -11.97 4.05 4.43
C CYS A 141 -11.04 4.99 5.23
N PRO A 142 -10.16 4.46 6.09
CA PRO A 142 -9.24 5.28 6.90
C PRO A 142 -8.39 6.24 6.08
N ALA A 143 -7.93 5.85 4.90
CA ALA A 143 -7.16 6.72 4.00
C ALA A 143 -7.90 8.01 3.62
N GLU A 144 -9.22 7.96 3.49
CA GLU A 144 -10.07 9.12 3.17
C GLU A 144 -10.57 9.83 4.43
N ALA A 145 -10.98 9.08 5.47
CA ALA A 145 -11.50 9.64 6.71
C ALA A 145 -10.44 10.45 7.46
N GLY A 146 -9.22 9.94 7.52
CA GLY A 146 -8.13 10.57 8.26
C GLY A 146 -8.39 10.67 9.76
N GLY A 147 -7.62 11.57 10.41
CA GLY A 147 -7.77 11.85 11.85
C GLY A 147 -7.04 10.83 12.74
N TYR A 148 -6.01 10.17 12.24
CA TYR A 148 -5.26 9.18 13.00
C TYR A 148 -3.73 9.31 12.82
N VAL A 149 -3.02 8.76 13.79
CA VAL A 149 -1.61 8.42 13.69
C VAL A 149 -1.48 6.93 14.00
N PHE A 150 -0.87 6.20 13.11
CA PHE A 150 -0.63 4.78 13.24
C PHE A 150 0.88 4.51 13.22
N THR A 151 1.38 3.82 14.24
CA THR A 151 2.79 3.40 14.30
C THR A 151 2.84 1.88 14.26
N GLU A 152 3.50 1.36 13.26
CA GLU A 152 3.77 -0.07 13.19
C GLU A 152 4.76 -0.49 14.28
N SER A 153 4.84 -1.80 14.49
CA SER A 153 5.66 -2.41 15.54
C SER A 153 7.13 -1.94 15.51
N GLU A 154 7.83 -2.22 16.60
CA GLU A 154 9.28 -1.98 16.74
C GLU A 154 10.13 -2.58 15.59
N ASN A 155 9.60 -3.54 14.86
CA ASN A 155 10.31 -4.20 13.75
C ASN A 155 10.20 -3.44 12.42
N PHE A 156 9.11 -2.70 12.19
CA PHE A 156 8.88 -1.96 10.94
C PHE A 156 9.21 -0.47 11.07
N HIS A 157 9.14 0.08 12.27
CA HIS A 157 9.51 1.46 12.60
C HIS A 157 8.77 2.55 11.81
N LEU A 158 7.69 2.20 11.12
CA LEU A 158 6.94 3.12 10.27
C LEU A 158 5.86 3.83 11.09
N THR A 159 5.78 5.15 10.96
CA THR A 159 4.66 5.96 11.46
C THR A 159 3.95 6.62 10.29
N VAL A 160 2.64 6.40 10.21
CA VAL A 160 1.75 7.04 9.25
C VAL A 160 0.82 7.98 10.00
N ALA A 161 0.73 9.22 9.56
CA ALA A 161 -0.28 10.16 10.00
C ALA A 161 -1.18 10.55 8.83
N ASN A 162 -2.48 10.54 9.05
CA ASN A 162 -3.45 10.90 8.03
C ASN A 162 -4.49 11.87 8.61
N ALA A 163 -4.69 13.00 7.95
CA ALA A 163 -5.69 14.00 8.32
C ALA A 163 -6.09 14.85 7.11
N CYS A 164 -7.38 15.10 6.96
CA CYS A 164 -7.92 16.02 5.94
C CYS A 164 -7.44 15.72 4.51
N GLY A 165 -7.34 14.45 4.15
CA GLY A 165 -6.85 14.03 2.82
C GLY A 165 -5.34 14.18 2.64
N CYS A 166 -4.59 14.42 3.72
CA CYS A 166 -3.14 14.45 3.71
C CYS A 166 -2.60 13.24 4.47
N SER A 167 -1.69 12.50 3.86
CA SER A 167 -0.94 11.41 4.48
C SER A 167 0.53 11.78 4.58
N ILE A 168 1.10 11.53 5.74
CA ILE A 168 2.53 11.72 6.03
C ILE A 168 3.10 10.39 6.52
N GLU A 169 4.23 10.00 5.99
CA GLU A 169 4.95 8.79 6.40
C GLU A 169 6.33 9.14 6.94
N ILE A 170 6.64 8.63 8.11
CA ILE A 170 7.90 8.87 8.83
C ILE A 170 8.54 7.53 9.17
N THR A 171 9.79 7.36 8.79
CA THR A 171 10.58 6.16 9.06
C THR A 171 11.83 6.53 9.87
N PRO A 172 11.85 6.33 11.20
CA PRO A 172 12.99 6.73 12.03
C PRO A 172 14.21 5.81 11.87
N HIS A 173 14.02 4.60 11.36
CA HIS A 173 15.06 3.56 11.24
C HIS A 173 15.00 2.88 9.85
N ALA A 174 15.09 3.65 8.78
CA ALA A 174 15.11 3.08 7.44
C ALA A 174 16.46 2.42 7.12
N ASP A 175 16.42 1.36 6.30
CA ASP A 175 17.60 0.90 5.59
C ASP A 175 17.90 1.90 4.46
N PRO A 176 19.01 2.62 4.51
CA PRO A 176 19.29 3.68 3.54
C PRO A 176 19.48 3.18 2.12
N HIS A 177 19.59 1.87 1.92
CA HIS A 177 19.60 1.26 0.59
C HIS A 177 18.22 1.27 -0.08
N TYR A 178 17.15 1.20 0.71
CA TYR A 178 15.78 1.08 0.20
C TYR A 178 14.89 2.26 0.57
N ASP A 179 15.25 3.02 1.60
CA ASP A 179 14.39 4.05 2.17
C ASP A 179 15.18 5.27 2.61
N SER A 180 14.45 6.35 2.91
CA SER A 180 14.98 7.54 3.55
C SER A 180 14.59 7.59 5.02
N ILE A 181 15.53 7.90 5.90
CA ILE A 181 15.27 8.16 7.31
C ILE A 181 14.52 9.49 7.46
N GLY A 182 13.53 9.53 8.33
CA GLY A 182 12.74 10.71 8.62
C GLY A 182 11.48 10.79 7.79
N LEU A 183 11.14 11.96 7.29
CA LEU A 183 9.97 12.21 6.48
C LEU A 183 10.16 11.64 5.08
N GLY A 184 9.48 10.54 4.79
CA GLY A 184 9.58 9.84 3.51
C GLY A 184 8.58 10.31 2.47
N ARG A 185 7.35 10.59 2.89
CA ARG A 185 6.27 10.98 1.98
C ARG A 185 5.35 12.03 2.57
N ILE A 186 4.82 12.85 1.68
CA ILE A 186 3.65 13.70 1.89
C ILE A 186 2.76 13.50 0.69
N HIS A 187 1.56 12.95 0.89
CA HIS A 187 0.57 12.76 -0.15
C HIS A 187 -0.71 13.52 0.17
N PHE A 188 -1.31 14.12 -0.87
CA PHE A 188 -2.66 14.71 -0.79
C PHE A 188 -3.58 14.00 -1.77
N ALA A 189 -4.81 13.75 -1.37
CA ALA A 189 -5.80 12.99 -2.15
C ALA A 189 -5.97 13.52 -3.59
N ASP A 190 -5.97 14.83 -3.76
CA ASP A 190 -6.24 15.49 -5.04
C ASP A 190 -4.98 15.90 -5.81
N ILE A 191 -3.79 15.55 -5.30
CA ILE A 191 -2.51 15.93 -5.91
C ILE A 191 -1.78 14.66 -6.33
N PRO A 192 -1.30 14.58 -7.59
CA PRO A 192 -0.50 13.44 -8.03
C PRO A 192 0.73 13.25 -7.12
N SER A 193 0.93 12.05 -6.63
CA SER A 193 2.01 11.70 -5.69
C SER A 193 3.42 12.06 -6.20
N GLY A 194 3.61 12.08 -7.51
CA GLY A 194 4.88 12.49 -8.13
C GLY A 194 5.21 13.98 -8.04
N VAL A 195 4.27 14.83 -7.59
CA VAL A 195 4.46 16.28 -7.45
C VAL A 195 4.91 16.66 -6.04
N LEU A 196 4.61 15.81 -5.07
CA LEU A 196 4.90 16.03 -3.65
C LEU A 196 6.14 15.26 -3.21
N LEU A 197 6.47 15.37 -1.92
CA LEU A 197 7.57 14.61 -1.36
C LEU A 197 7.28 13.11 -1.45
N SER A 198 8.09 12.43 -2.22
CA SER A 198 8.13 10.97 -2.32
C SER A 198 9.57 10.59 -2.54
N SER A 199 10.18 9.98 -1.53
CA SER A 199 11.58 9.54 -1.63
C SER A 199 11.61 8.12 -2.17
N PRO A 200 11.95 7.90 -3.44
CA PRO A 200 12.18 6.54 -3.92
C PRO A 200 13.44 5.99 -3.27
N PRO A 201 13.53 4.68 -3.03
CA PRO A 201 14.77 4.08 -2.56
C PRO A 201 15.90 4.34 -3.56
N ALA A 202 17.06 4.70 -3.05
CA ALA A 202 18.27 4.90 -3.85
C ALA A 202 19.22 3.71 -3.65
N PRO A 203 19.76 3.11 -4.73
CA PRO A 203 20.67 1.97 -4.61
C PRO A 203 21.97 2.33 -3.88
N GLU A 204 22.38 3.57 -3.94
CA GLU A 204 23.51 4.13 -3.20
C GLU A 204 23.16 5.51 -2.68
N PRO A 205 22.80 5.65 -1.41
CA PRO A 205 22.51 6.96 -0.82
C PRO A 205 23.74 7.85 -0.91
N ASN A 206 23.60 8.97 -1.59
CA ASN A 206 24.68 9.94 -1.75
C ASN A 206 24.25 11.29 -1.17
N TYR A 207 24.33 11.42 0.14
CA TYR A 207 24.06 12.67 0.84
C TYR A 207 25.31 13.55 0.81
N ARG A 208 25.29 14.62 0.02
CA ARG A 208 26.26 15.68 0.10
C ARG A 208 25.63 16.87 0.80
N LEU A 209 26.10 17.17 1.98
CA LEU A 209 25.79 18.44 2.61
C LEU A 209 26.57 19.55 1.89
N PHE A 210 25.87 20.38 1.16
CA PHE A 210 26.42 21.61 0.63
C PHE A 210 26.14 22.72 1.64
N GLY A 211 27.10 23.07 2.44
CA GLY A 211 27.03 24.19 3.37
C GLY A 211 28.37 24.38 4.06
N ASN A 212 28.81 25.61 4.10
CA ASN A 212 29.89 26.00 5.00
C ASN A 212 29.30 25.97 6.42
N ILE A 213 29.83 25.10 7.27
CA ILE A 213 29.64 25.18 8.73
C ILE A 213 30.56 26.26 9.26
#